data_4463c5cd282b0e3ae2b8176d620d68a5
#
_entry.id   4463c5cd282b0e3ae2b8176d620d68a5
#
_cell.length_a   1.000
_cell.length_b   1.000
_cell.length_c   1.000
_cell.angle_alpha   90.00
_cell.angle_beta   90.00
_cell.angle_gamma   90.00
#
_symmetry.space_group_name_H-M   'P 1'
#
loop_
_entity.id
_entity.type
_entity.pdbx_description
1 polymer ?
#
loop_
_entity_poly.entity_id
_entity_poly.type
_entity_poly.pdbx_seq_one_letter_code
_entity_poly.pdbx_strand_id
1 'polypeptide(L)'
;MSNYASRYPKVLILLHVKFFGPFPVGAFLHYLFDLVVKAALPRNSHPPGETSYLTMLRSYLVRSFSTLGMPTAAVVPPGMCCIPEEWVSLPLIKTTKITQDVRVFKFATPHPAEPLNLSTCSCVLASTLSKTSGELIVRPYTPISTNELLGSFDLMVKIYPDGEMSQRMSQLQPGDLLDFKHIPFNVKQQYPFQKRRIGMIAGGTGLTPMIQALHAILGTPGDETKVELIYGAKTKEDLINLVDWEKRSNGRLKVHPVLSDEPHDSEWSGDRGFIDEDLLFRIFQSEAKICPEDDDASIWVCGPKGMLDSLCGPRTETELQEGTVLADMGYNDGQIYKF
;
A
#
# COMPACT_ATOMS: atom_id res chain seq x y z
N MET A 1 -4.64 -34.61 -17.87
CA MET A 1 -5.82 -33.82 -18.26
C MET A 1 -7.01 -34.62 -18.81
N SER A 2 -6.92 -35.93 -19.02
CA SER A 2 -8.00 -36.72 -19.62
C SER A 2 -9.09 -37.27 -18.67
N ASN A 3 -8.90 -37.20 -17.34
CA ASN A 3 -9.85 -37.78 -16.38
C ASN A 3 -10.79 -36.80 -15.69
N TYR A 4 -10.70 -35.51 -15.97
CA TYR A 4 -11.58 -34.47 -15.41
C TYR A 4 -12.78 -34.11 -16.30
N ALA A 5 -12.65 -34.33 -17.62
CA ALA A 5 -13.67 -33.98 -18.61
C ALA A 5 -14.92 -34.89 -18.57
N SER A 6 -14.81 -36.11 -18.05
CA SER A 6 -15.95 -37.05 -18.01
C SER A 6 -16.91 -36.87 -16.84
N ARG A 7 -16.52 -36.14 -15.80
CA ARG A 7 -17.37 -35.94 -14.60
C ARG A 7 -18.26 -34.69 -14.59
N TYR A 8 -17.94 -33.68 -15.43
CA TYR A 8 -18.69 -32.42 -15.42
C TYR A 8 -18.84 -31.80 -16.84
N PRO A 9 -19.64 -32.41 -17.72
CA PRO A 9 -19.75 -31.96 -19.12
C PRO A 9 -20.41 -30.57 -19.28
N LYS A 10 -21.13 -30.06 -18.26
CA LYS A 10 -21.81 -28.76 -18.34
C LYS A 10 -20.92 -27.55 -18.00
N VAL A 11 -19.76 -27.75 -17.39
CA VAL A 11 -18.85 -26.64 -17.04
C VAL A 11 -17.98 -26.23 -18.23
N LEU A 12 -17.72 -27.16 -19.16
CA LEU A 12 -16.88 -26.87 -20.34
C LEU A 12 -17.60 -26.08 -21.44
N ILE A 13 -18.93 -26.13 -21.49
CA ILE A 13 -19.72 -25.44 -22.54
C ILE A 13 -19.84 -23.92 -22.26
N LEU A 14 -19.69 -23.49 -21.01
CA LEU A 14 -19.82 -22.06 -20.64
C LEU A 14 -18.55 -21.23 -20.89
N LEU A 15 -17.41 -21.85 -21.14
CA LEU A 15 -16.15 -21.16 -21.42
C LEU A 15 -16.00 -20.69 -22.89
N HIS A 16 -16.97 -20.99 -23.76
CA HIS A 16 -16.94 -20.66 -25.19
C HIS A 16 -17.92 -19.57 -25.64
N VAL A 17 -18.60 -18.89 -24.70
CA VAL A 17 -19.46 -17.75 -25.06
C VAL A 17 -18.60 -16.50 -25.21
N LYS A 18 -18.48 -16.03 -26.43
CA LYS A 18 -17.79 -14.80 -26.83
C LYS A 18 -18.25 -13.61 -26.00
N PHE A 19 -17.29 -12.98 -25.31
CA PHE A 19 -17.45 -11.72 -24.62
C PHE A 19 -17.73 -10.59 -25.60
N PHE A 20 -18.95 -10.07 -25.64
CA PHE A 20 -19.26 -8.72 -26.10
C PHE A 20 -20.55 -8.24 -25.42
N GLY A 21 -20.39 -7.31 -24.44
CA GLY A 21 -21.47 -6.57 -23.81
C GLY A 21 -21.05 -5.85 -22.54
N PRO A 22 -21.62 -4.69 -22.20
CA PRO A 22 -21.20 -3.85 -21.08
C PRO A 22 -21.82 -4.33 -19.77
N PHE A 23 -21.26 -5.37 -19.17
CA PHE A 23 -21.59 -5.75 -17.79
C PHE A 23 -20.42 -5.41 -16.85
N PRO A 24 -20.68 -4.80 -15.69
CA PRO A 24 -19.64 -4.54 -14.71
C PRO A 24 -19.07 -5.88 -14.19
N VAL A 25 -17.75 -6.01 -14.21
CA VAL A 25 -16.98 -7.22 -13.83
C VAL A 25 -17.40 -7.79 -12.47
N GLY A 26 -17.82 -6.93 -11.54
CA GLY A 26 -18.30 -7.32 -10.22
C GLY A 26 -19.61 -8.13 -10.23
N ALA A 27 -20.54 -7.80 -11.13
CA ALA A 27 -21.82 -8.51 -11.23
C ALA A 27 -21.64 -9.89 -11.89
N PHE A 28 -20.70 -10.01 -12.82
CA PHE A 28 -20.35 -11.27 -13.48
C PHE A 28 -19.65 -12.24 -12.53
N LEU A 29 -18.72 -11.75 -11.71
CA LEU A 29 -18.07 -12.54 -10.67
C LEU A 29 -19.06 -13.02 -9.60
N HIS A 30 -20.04 -12.21 -9.26
CA HIS A 30 -21.09 -12.58 -8.31
C HIS A 30 -22.00 -13.67 -8.89
N TYR A 31 -22.34 -13.58 -10.19
CA TYR A 31 -23.14 -14.57 -10.90
C TYR A 31 -22.37 -15.91 -11.08
N LEU A 32 -21.08 -15.85 -11.41
CA LEU A 32 -20.22 -17.04 -11.51
C LEU A 32 -20.04 -17.72 -10.15
N PHE A 33 -19.92 -16.94 -9.07
CA PHE A 33 -19.84 -17.44 -7.71
C PHE A 33 -21.11 -18.19 -7.31
N ASP A 34 -22.28 -17.59 -7.56
CA ASP A 34 -23.59 -18.21 -7.30
C ASP A 34 -23.79 -19.51 -8.09
N LEU A 35 -23.30 -19.53 -9.32
CA LEU A 35 -23.39 -20.71 -10.19
C LEU A 35 -22.47 -21.85 -9.73
N VAL A 36 -21.25 -21.54 -9.31
CA VAL A 36 -20.28 -22.51 -8.80
C VAL A 36 -20.73 -23.08 -7.46
N VAL A 37 -21.26 -22.24 -6.57
CA VAL A 37 -21.78 -22.68 -5.27
C VAL A 37 -23.02 -23.56 -5.43
N LYS A 38 -23.94 -23.20 -6.32
CA LYS A 38 -25.14 -24.02 -6.63
C LYS A 38 -24.81 -25.34 -7.35
N ALA A 39 -23.69 -25.40 -8.07
CA ALA A 39 -23.23 -26.61 -8.77
C ALA A 39 -22.41 -27.57 -7.87
N ALA A 40 -21.82 -27.07 -6.79
CA ALA A 40 -20.94 -27.84 -5.91
C ALA A 40 -21.65 -28.49 -4.70
N LEU A 41 -22.89 -28.11 -4.40
CA LEU A 41 -23.62 -28.64 -3.25
C LEU A 41 -24.57 -29.76 -3.65
N PRO A 42 -24.57 -30.92 -2.96
CA PRO A 42 -25.56 -31.96 -3.15
C PRO A 42 -26.95 -31.49 -2.70
N ARG A 43 -27.97 -31.82 -3.46
CA ARG A 43 -29.33 -31.28 -3.35
C ARG A 43 -30.13 -31.58 -2.06
N ASN A 44 -29.58 -32.35 -1.11
CA ASN A 44 -30.36 -32.85 0.04
C ASN A 44 -29.59 -32.97 1.37
N SER A 45 -28.73 -32.02 1.73
CA SER A 45 -28.17 -32.01 3.10
C SER A 45 -27.93 -30.59 3.61
N HIS A 46 -28.64 -30.20 4.66
CA HIS A 46 -28.31 -29.01 5.45
C HIS A 46 -27.52 -29.46 6.68
N PRO A 47 -26.18 -29.27 6.74
CA PRO A 47 -25.44 -29.43 7.98
C PRO A 47 -25.55 -28.15 8.83
N PRO A 48 -25.64 -28.27 10.17
CA PRO A 48 -25.57 -27.13 11.05
C PRO A 48 -24.16 -26.56 11.03
N GLY A 49 -23.98 -25.33 10.46
CA GLY A 49 -22.69 -24.65 10.36
C GLY A 49 -22.43 -23.91 9.05
N GLU A 50 -23.32 -24.03 8.07
CA GLU A 50 -23.13 -23.41 6.74
C GLU A 50 -22.91 -21.90 6.76
N THR A 51 -23.55 -21.17 7.68
CA THR A 51 -23.38 -19.71 7.83
C THR A 51 -21.93 -19.34 8.18
N SER A 52 -21.24 -20.17 8.95
CA SER A 52 -19.84 -19.94 9.35
C SER A 52 -18.87 -20.15 8.18
N TYR A 53 -19.09 -21.23 7.41
CA TYR A 53 -18.18 -21.59 6.31
C TYR A 53 -18.31 -20.63 5.10
N LEU A 54 -19.54 -20.24 4.76
CA LEU A 54 -19.82 -19.24 3.72
C LEU A 54 -19.35 -17.84 4.14
N THR A 55 -19.47 -17.49 5.42
CA THR A 55 -18.95 -16.24 5.98
C THR A 55 -17.41 -16.26 5.97
N MET A 56 -16.80 -17.39 6.29
CA MET A 56 -15.36 -17.59 6.27
C MET A 56 -14.81 -17.56 4.82
N LEU A 57 -15.44 -18.25 3.87
CA LEU A 57 -15.12 -18.20 2.44
C LEU A 57 -15.34 -16.79 1.84
N ARG A 58 -16.41 -16.11 2.23
CA ARG A 58 -16.70 -14.74 1.83
C ARG A 58 -15.66 -13.77 2.39
N SER A 59 -15.24 -13.94 3.64
CA SER A 59 -14.16 -13.15 4.25
C SER A 59 -12.80 -13.48 3.62
N TYR A 60 -12.56 -14.73 3.23
CA TYR A 60 -11.34 -15.17 2.56
C TYR A 60 -11.27 -14.65 1.11
N LEU A 61 -12.37 -14.71 0.35
CA LEU A 61 -12.45 -14.20 -1.03
C LEU A 61 -12.45 -12.67 -1.07
N VAL A 62 -13.11 -12.00 -0.13
CA VAL A 62 -13.08 -10.52 -0.01
C VAL A 62 -11.71 -10.02 0.46
N ARG A 63 -10.97 -10.82 1.26
CA ARG A 63 -9.58 -10.53 1.65
C ARG A 63 -8.56 -10.89 0.56
N SER A 64 -8.91 -11.71 -0.42
CA SER A 64 -7.97 -12.15 -1.46
C SER A 64 -7.81 -11.17 -2.64
N PHE A 65 -8.67 -10.16 -2.77
CA PHE A 65 -8.40 -9.06 -3.69
C PHE A 65 -7.61 -8.00 -2.93
N SER A 66 -6.29 -8.00 -3.09
CA SER A 66 -5.42 -6.95 -2.58
C SER A 66 -6.00 -5.59 -3.00
N THR A 67 -6.27 -4.73 -2.03
CA THR A 67 -6.72 -3.34 -2.27
C THR A 67 -5.71 -2.56 -3.11
N LEU A 68 -4.47 -3.04 -3.12
CA LEU A 68 -3.35 -2.44 -3.84
C LEU A 68 -3.25 -2.87 -5.31
N GLY A 69 -4.04 -3.88 -5.74
CA GLY A 69 -3.94 -4.43 -7.09
C GLY A 69 -2.64 -5.23 -7.31
N MET A 70 -2.27 -5.40 -8.57
CA MET A 70 -0.99 -5.99 -8.96
C MET A 70 0.09 -4.91 -9.04
N PRO A 71 1.36 -5.23 -8.70
CA PRO A 71 2.47 -4.33 -8.95
C PRO A 71 2.56 -3.95 -10.43
N THR A 72 2.77 -2.67 -10.70
CA THR A 72 2.87 -2.11 -12.06
C THR A 72 4.11 -1.24 -12.17
N ALA A 73 4.77 -1.30 -13.32
CA ALA A 73 5.97 -0.51 -13.56
C ALA A 73 5.70 0.99 -13.47
N ALA A 74 6.58 1.72 -12.79
CA ALA A 74 6.53 3.18 -12.80
C ALA A 74 7.34 3.72 -13.97
N VAL A 75 6.68 4.45 -14.85
CA VAL A 75 7.34 5.03 -16.03
C VAL A 75 6.90 6.48 -16.17
N VAL A 76 7.51 7.37 -15.40
CA VAL A 76 7.30 8.81 -15.60
C VAL A 76 8.56 9.58 -15.25
N PRO A 77 9.01 10.46 -16.15
CA PRO A 77 10.05 11.41 -15.80
C PRO A 77 9.61 12.32 -14.65
N PRO A 78 10.53 12.73 -13.77
CA PRO A 78 10.23 13.66 -12.70
C PRO A 78 9.61 14.97 -13.20
N GLY A 79 8.62 15.48 -12.48
CA GLY A 79 8.02 16.79 -12.74
C GLY A 79 6.90 16.85 -13.78
N MET A 80 6.39 15.71 -14.22
CA MET A 80 5.30 15.64 -15.21
C MET A 80 3.91 15.38 -14.60
N CYS A 81 3.66 15.78 -13.35
CA CYS A 81 2.35 15.60 -12.71
C CYS A 81 1.26 16.41 -13.43
N CYS A 82 0.08 15.81 -13.64
CA CYS A 82 -1.05 16.50 -14.24
C CYS A 82 -1.77 17.48 -13.29
N ILE A 83 -1.51 17.42 -11.99
CA ILE A 83 -1.96 18.42 -11.02
C ILE A 83 -1.03 19.63 -11.11
N PRO A 84 -1.56 20.87 -11.23
CA PRO A 84 -0.73 22.07 -11.32
C PRO A 84 -0.03 22.43 -10.01
N GLU A 85 0.87 23.41 -10.06
CA GLU A 85 1.56 23.99 -8.89
C GLU A 85 0.66 24.94 -8.11
N GLU A 86 -0.43 25.40 -8.71
CA GLU A 86 -1.50 26.14 -8.06
C GLU A 86 -2.52 25.17 -7.46
N TRP A 87 -3.29 25.66 -6.48
CA TRP A 87 -4.37 24.87 -5.89
C TRP A 87 -5.49 24.63 -6.89
N VAL A 88 -5.87 23.36 -7.06
CA VAL A 88 -7.01 22.92 -7.88
C VAL A 88 -7.93 22.05 -7.05
N SER A 89 -9.24 22.29 -7.12
CA SER A 89 -10.26 21.51 -6.44
C SER A 89 -10.59 20.26 -7.26
N LEU A 90 -10.37 19.08 -6.70
CA LEU A 90 -10.63 17.81 -7.36
C LEU A 90 -11.73 17.03 -6.63
N PRO A 91 -12.69 16.43 -7.38
CA PRO A 91 -13.79 15.71 -6.76
C PRO A 91 -13.36 14.33 -6.24
N LEU A 92 -13.90 13.97 -5.08
CA LEU A 92 -13.85 12.60 -4.58
C LEU A 92 -14.74 11.72 -5.46
N ILE A 93 -14.21 10.62 -5.96
CA ILE A 93 -14.96 9.62 -6.72
C ILE A 93 -15.52 8.54 -5.79
N LYS A 94 -14.67 8.04 -4.87
CA LYS A 94 -15.02 6.90 -4.02
C LYS A 94 -14.18 6.88 -2.75
N THR A 95 -14.77 6.39 -1.67
CA THR A 95 -14.06 5.99 -0.45
C THR A 95 -14.18 4.49 -0.23
N THR A 96 -13.08 3.84 0.13
CA THR A 96 -13.05 2.42 0.47
C THR A 96 -12.41 2.24 1.86
N LYS A 97 -13.13 1.62 2.79
CA LYS A 97 -12.61 1.29 4.13
C LYS A 97 -11.68 0.08 4.03
N ILE A 98 -10.46 0.19 4.58
CA ILE A 98 -9.44 -0.85 4.55
C ILE A 98 -9.31 -1.50 5.93
N THR A 99 -9.07 -0.70 6.96
CA THR A 99 -9.06 -1.10 8.36
C THR A 99 -10.10 -0.29 9.15
N GLN A 100 -10.08 -0.36 10.46
CA GLN A 100 -10.99 0.43 11.27
C GLN A 100 -10.78 1.93 11.07
N ASP A 101 -9.53 2.36 10.95
CA ASP A 101 -9.10 3.76 10.87
C ASP A 101 -8.39 4.14 9.57
N VAL A 102 -8.15 3.20 8.63
CA VAL A 102 -7.55 3.46 7.33
C VAL A 102 -8.59 3.38 6.21
N ARG A 103 -8.58 4.38 5.34
CA ARG A 103 -9.42 4.44 4.14
C ARG A 103 -8.58 4.77 2.92
N VAL A 104 -9.03 4.28 1.76
CA VAL A 104 -8.54 4.71 0.44
C VAL A 104 -9.56 5.65 -0.17
N PHE A 105 -9.10 6.85 -0.51
CA PHE A 105 -9.86 7.90 -1.17
C PHE A 105 -9.40 7.99 -2.63
N LYS A 106 -10.31 7.76 -3.55
CA LYS A 106 -10.09 7.93 -4.98
C LYS A 106 -10.57 9.30 -5.41
N PHE A 107 -9.64 10.16 -5.87
CA PHE A 107 -9.93 11.48 -6.43
C PHE A 107 -9.77 11.47 -7.95
N ALA A 108 -10.54 12.31 -8.64
CA ALA A 108 -10.35 12.52 -10.07
C ALA A 108 -9.06 13.32 -10.34
N THR A 109 -8.44 13.09 -11.49
CA THR A 109 -7.42 13.99 -12.04
C THR A 109 -8.10 15.16 -12.79
N PRO A 110 -7.40 16.27 -13.07
CA PRO A 110 -7.93 17.37 -13.86
C PRO A 110 -8.43 16.92 -15.25
N HIS A 111 -7.79 15.91 -15.82
CA HIS A 111 -8.10 15.36 -17.14
C HIS A 111 -8.44 13.88 -17.05
N PRO A 112 -9.67 13.46 -17.42
CA PRO A 112 -10.14 12.09 -17.20
C PRO A 112 -9.44 11.04 -18.07
N ALA A 113 -8.75 11.44 -19.13
CA ALA A 113 -8.01 10.54 -20.02
C ALA A 113 -6.50 10.46 -19.69
N GLU A 114 -6.05 11.20 -18.69
CA GLU A 114 -4.63 11.28 -18.33
C GLU A 114 -4.37 10.63 -16.99
N PRO A 115 -3.20 9.98 -16.82
CA PRO A 115 -2.75 9.54 -15.51
C PRO A 115 -2.31 10.73 -14.64
N LEU A 116 -2.11 10.48 -13.34
CA LEU A 116 -1.57 11.50 -12.44
C LEU A 116 -0.19 12.02 -12.87
N ASN A 117 0.62 11.18 -13.54
CA ASN A 117 1.99 11.46 -13.97
C ASN A 117 2.92 11.93 -12.83
N LEU A 118 2.65 11.47 -11.62
CA LEU A 118 3.52 11.75 -10.50
C LEU A 118 4.76 10.86 -10.55
N SER A 119 5.91 11.42 -10.21
CA SER A 119 7.16 10.66 -10.06
C SER A 119 7.05 9.64 -8.94
N THR A 120 7.79 8.53 -9.05
CA THR A 120 7.80 7.47 -8.03
C THR A 120 8.19 8.04 -6.66
N CYS A 121 7.52 7.60 -5.62
CA CYS A 121 7.72 8.02 -4.23
C CYS A 121 7.48 9.52 -3.96
N SER A 122 6.93 10.26 -4.91
CA SER A 122 6.57 11.66 -4.71
C SER A 122 5.20 11.82 -4.06
N CYS A 123 4.93 13.02 -3.54
CA CYS A 123 3.64 13.34 -2.95
C CYS A 123 2.97 14.54 -3.65
N VAL A 124 1.66 14.63 -3.48
CA VAL A 124 0.87 15.83 -3.73
C VAL A 124 0.52 16.48 -2.40
N LEU A 125 0.31 17.79 -2.40
CA LEU A 125 -0.25 18.48 -1.24
C LEU A 125 -1.77 18.50 -1.34
N ALA A 126 -2.43 18.22 -0.22
CA ALA A 126 -3.86 18.50 -0.04
C ALA A 126 -4.05 19.63 0.97
N SER A 127 -5.08 20.46 0.78
CA SER A 127 -5.39 21.54 1.71
C SER A 127 -6.86 21.58 2.12
N THR A 128 -7.07 22.12 3.31
CA THR A 128 -8.39 22.45 3.87
C THR A 128 -8.26 23.58 4.86
N LEU A 129 -9.37 24.28 5.19
CA LEU A 129 -9.36 25.25 6.27
C LEU A 129 -9.61 24.58 7.62
N SER A 130 -8.86 24.97 8.63
CA SER A 130 -9.13 24.61 10.03
C SER A 130 -10.52 25.11 10.44
N LYS A 131 -11.30 24.22 11.04
CA LYS A 131 -12.62 24.60 11.60
C LYS A 131 -12.51 25.45 12.86
N THR A 132 -11.35 25.40 13.53
CA THR A 132 -11.12 26.09 14.81
C THR A 132 -10.43 27.43 14.62
N SER A 133 -9.36 27.51 13.81
CA SER A 133 -8.56 28.73 13.63
C SER A 133 -8.86 29.47 12.32
N GLY A 134 -9.51 28.81 11.34
CA GLY A 134 -9.67 29.35 9.98
C GLY A 134 -8.39 29.34 9.13
N GLU A 135 -7.28 28.86 9.68
CA GLU A 135 -6.00 28.77 8.99
C GLU A 135 -5.98 27.65 7.95
N LEU A 136 -5.14 27.81 6.93
CA LEU A 136 -4.94 26.79 5.90
C LEU A 136 -4.10 25.62 6.45
N ILE A 137 -4.72 24.44 6.49
CA ILE A 137 -4.03 23.19 6.80
C ILE A 137 -3.56 22.55 5.50
N VAL A 138 -2.27 22.27 5.40
CA VAL A 138 -1.66 21.59 4.27
C VAL A 138 -0.99 20.29 4.72
N ARG A 139 -1.26 19.19 4.00
CA ARG A 139 -0.64 17.89 4.29
C ARG A 139 -0.17 17.21 2.99
N PRO A 140 1.04 16.62 3.00
CA PRO A 140 1.53 15.82 1.89
C PRO A 140 0.92 14.41 1.93
N TYR A 141 0.60 13.88 0.75
CA TYR A 141 0.11 12.52 0.57
C TYR A 141 0.82 11.88 -0.62
N THR A 142 1.40 10.72 -0.40
CA THR A 142 1.93 9.87 -1.50
C THR A 142 0.80 8.97 -1.99
N PRO A 143 0.37 9.09 -3.26
CA PRO A 143 -0.62 8.19 -3.84
C PRO A 143 -0.12 6.75 -3.84
N ILE A 144 -1.04 5.80 -3.63
CA ILE A 144 -0.76 4.37 -3.72
C ILE A 144 -1.07 3.80 -5.11
N SER A 145 -1.78 4.53 -5.96
CA SER A 145 -2.00 4.18 -7.35
C SER A 145 -0.80 4.57 -8.22
N THR A 146 -0.66 3.88 -9.34
CA THR A 146 0.38 4.17 -10.34
C THR A 146 -0.17 4.98 -11.50
N ASN A 147 0.72 5.39 -12.41
CA ASN A 147 0.36 6.12 -13.63
C ASN A 147 -0.33 5.26 -14.70
N GLU A 148 -0.59 3.98 -14.44
CA GLU A 148 -1.51 3.17 -15.26
C GLU A 148 -2.97 3.53 -15.02
N LEU A 149 -3.29 4.14 -13.87
CA LEU A 149 -4.65 4.55 -13.54
C LEU A 149 -4.96 5.89 -14.21
N LEU A 150 -5.85 5.86 -15.22
CA LEU A 150 -6.27 7.05 -15.93
C LEU A 150 -7.42 7.76 -15.20
N GLY A 151 -7.43 9.08 -15.26
CA GLY A 151 -8.52 9.93 -14.79
C GLY A 151 -8.69 9.99 -13.28
N SER A 152 -7.83 9.33 -12.50
CA SER A 152 -7.96 9.31 -11.05
C SER A 152 -6.67 8.87 -10.34
N PHE A 153 -6.60 9.10 -9.02
CA PHE A 153 -5.54 8.60 -8.15
C PHE A 153 -6.08 8.21 -6.78
N ASP A 154 -5.39 7.31 -6.10
CA ASP A 154 -5.79 6.73 -4.82
C ASP A 154 -4.86 7.21 -3.71
N LEU A 155 -5.44 7.78 -2.64
CA LEU A 155 -4.74 8.14 -1.41
C LEU A 155 -5.15 7.20 -0.28
N MET A 156 -4.20 6.52 0.34
CA MET A 156 -4.42 5.75 1.56
C MET A 156 -4.16 6.64 2.78
N VAL A 157 -5.19 6.86 3.58
CA VAL A 157 -5.15 7.82 4.69
C VAL A 157 -5.65 7.17 5.98
N LYS A 158 -4.87 7.35 7.05
CA LYS A 158 -5.30 7.01 8.42
C LYS A 158 -6.10 8.17 8.99
N ILE A 159 -7.25 7.84 9.56
CA ILE A 159 -8.15 8.81 10.18
C ILE A 159 -7.75 8.94 11.65
N TYR A 160 -7.19 10.07 12.01
CA TYR A 160 -6.81 10.40 13.38
C TYR A 160 -7.94 11.15 14.08
N PRO A 161 -8.26 10.85 15.35
CA PRO A 161 -9.30 11.57 16.10
C PRO A 161 -9.09 13.09 16.10
N ASP A 162 -7.84 13.53 16.32
CA ASP A 162 -7.45 14.93 16.40
C ASP A 162 -6.85 15.49 15.11
N GLY A 163 -6.88 14.72 14.02
CA GLY A 163 -6.28 15.09 12.73
C GLY A 163 -7.27 15.84 11.84
N GLU A 164 -7.31 17.16 11.87
CA GLU A 164 -8.29 17.98 11.14
C GLU A 164 -8.39 17.61 9.64
N MET A 165 -7.26 17.43 8.93
CA MET A 165 -7.28 17.02 7.51
C MET A 165 -7.89 15.62 7.33
N SER A 166 -7.48 14.66 8.13
CA SER A 166 -8.02 13.29 8.03
C SER A 166 -9.50 13.22 8.41
N GLN A 167 -9.93 14.01 9.38
CA GLN A 167 -11.34 14.17 9.75
C GLN A 167 -12.13 14.84 8.61
N ARG A 168 -11.59 15.89 7.98
CA ARG A 168 -12.21 16.50 6.80
C ARG A 168 -12.40 15.46 5.69
N MET A 169 -11.35 14.70 5.37
CA MET A 169 -11.42 13.65 4.34
C MET A 169 -12.44 12.56 4.69
N SER A 170 -12.55 12.18 5.97
CA SER A 170 -13.48 11.14 6.42
C SER A 170 -14.96 11.51 6.23
N GLN A 171 -15.26 12.81 6.12
CA GLN A 171 -16.61 13.37 5.96
C GLN A 171 -16.99 13.61 4.49
N LEU A 172 -16.03 13.49 3.56
CA LEU A 172 -16.28 13.70 2.13
C LEU A 172 -17.21 12.61 1.58
N GLN A 173 -18.12 13.04 0.73
CA GLN A 173 -18.98 12.18 -0.07
C GLN A 173 -18.53 12.22 -1.55
N PRO A 174 -18.85 11.21 -2.36
CA PRO A 174 -18.61 11.27 -3.81
C PRO A 174 -19.16 12.56 -4.42
N GLY A 175 -18.32 13.29 -5.15
CA GLY A 175 -18.62 14.60 -5.73
C GLY A 175 -18.12 15.79 -4.90
N ASP A 176 -17.83 15.61 -3.61
CA ASP A 176 -17.25 16.68 -2.79
C ASP A 176 -15.81 16.98 -3.24
N LEU A 177 -15.44 18.25 -3.12
CA LEU A 177 -14.15 18.76 -3.56
C LEU A 177 -13.13 18.81 -2.39
N LEU A 178 -11.87 18.54 -2.73
CA LEU A 178 -10.71 18.79 -1.90
C LEU A 178 -9.62 19.43 -2.77
N ASP A 179 -8.89 20.39 -2.20
CA ASP A 179 -7.87 21.13 -2.94
C ASP A 179 -6.54 20.38 -2.92
N PHE A 180 -5.93 20.30 -4.10
CA PHE A 180 -4.63 19.67 -4.32
C PHE A 180 -3.70 20.59 -5.09
N LYS A 181 -2.38 20.42 -4.88
CA LYS A 181 -1.36 20.97 -5.76
C LYS A 181 -0.15 20.05 -5.86
N HIS A 182 0.56 20.14 -6.96
CA HIS A 182 1.86 19.52 -7.16
C HIS A 182 2.98 20.39 -6.58
N ILE A 183 4.04 19.74 -6.13
CA ILE A 183 5.29 20.37 -5.76
C ILE A 183 6.37 19.83 -6.70
N PRO A 184 6.83 20.61 -7.71
CA PRO A 184 8.00 20.23 -8.48
C PRO A 184 9.20 20.07 -7.54
N PHE A 185 10.13 19.21 -7.86
CA PHE A 185 11.32 18.91 -7.03
C PHE A 185 11.05 18.17 -5.72
N ASN A 186 9.84 17.65 -5.50
CA ASN A 186 9.53 16.81 -4.35
C ASN A 186 9.88 15.33 -4.61
N VAL A 187 10.86 15.09 -5.47
CA VAL A 187 11.32 13.75 -5.80
C VAL A 187 12.47 13.41 -4.87
N LYS A 188 12.19 12.62 -3.87
CA LYS A 188 13.21 12.14 -2.95
C LYS A 188 13.95 10.93 -3.49
N GLN A 189 13.21 9.94 -3.98
CA GLN A 189 13.76 8.75 -4.64
C GLN A 189 13.01 8.54 -5.95
N GLN A 190 13.74 8.32 -7.03
CA GLN A 190 13.17 8.09 -8.35
C GLN A 190 13.66 6.78 -8.94
N TYR A 191 12.73 6.01 -9.48
CA TYR A 191 13.06 4.77 -10.19
C TYR A 191 13.84 5.08 -11.51
N PRO A 192 14.87 4.32 -11.85
CA PRO A 192 15.49 3.18 -11.15
C PRO A 192 16.36 3.61 -9.96
N PHE A 193 16.21 2.89 -8.84
CA PHE A 193 16.81 3.31 -7.56
C PHE A 193 18.32 3.05 -7.45
N GLN A 194 18.93 2.38 -8.41
CA GLN A 194 20.36 2.09 -8.49
C GLN A 194 20.95 1.39 -7.26
N LYS A 195 20.12 0.62 -6.56
CA LYS A 195 20.49 -0.17 -5.38
C LYS A 195 19.96 -1.58 -5.54
N ARG A 196 20.78 -2.57 -5.23
CA ARG A 196 20.35 -3.98 -5.31
C ARG A 196 19.60 -4.44 -4.07
N ARG A 197 19.83 -3.79 -2.93
CA ARG A 197 19.18 -4.11 -1.66
C ARG A 197 18.58 -2.87 -1.04
N ILE A 198 17.31 -2.95 -0.72
CA ILE A 198 16.59 -1.84 -0.07
C ILE A 198 15.92 -2.38 1.19
N GLY A 199 16.37 -1.88 2.34
CA GLY A 199 15.65 -2.04 3.60
C GLY A 199 14.58 -0.96 3.70
N MET A 200 13.33 -1.34 3.86
CA MET A 200 12.22 -0.41 4.06
C MET A 200 11.70 -0.53 5.48
N ILE A 201 11.57 0.58 6.18
CA ILE A 201 10.97 0.67 7.51
C ILE A 201 9.75 1.57 7.42
N ALA A 202 8.57 0.99 7.56
CA ALA A 202 7.31 1.70 7.44
C ALA A 202 6.48 1.59 8.71
N GLY A 203 5.94 2.71 9.21
CA GLY A 203 4.99 2.73 10.33
C GLY A 203 3.61 3.23 9.89
N GLY A 204 2.56 2.40 10.05
CA GLY A 204 1.21 2.75 9.64
C GLY A 204 1.11 3.19 8.18
N THR A 205 0.55 4.39 7.91
CA THR A 205 0.47 4.94 6.54
C THR A 205 1.80 5.45 5.97
N GLY A 206 2.90 5.42 6.73
CA GLY A 206 4.25 5.54 6.18
C GLY A 206 4.60 4.45 5.16
N LEU A 207 3.74 3.46 5.01
CA LEU A 207 3.81 2.45 3.96
C LEU A 207 3.59 3.03 2.53
N THR A 208 2.94 4.19 2.37
CA THR A 208 2.54 4.70 1.05
C THR A 208 3.69 4.96 0.07
N PRO A 209 4.82 5.59 0.44
CA PRO A 209 5.96 5.71 -0.47
C PRO A 209 6.60 4.35 -0.78
N MET A 210 6.58 3.41 0.16
CA MET A 210 7.08 2.05 -0.06
C MET A 210 6.22 1.29 -1.08
N ILE A 211 4.89 1.46 -1.05
CA ILE A 211 3.99 0.91 -2.06
C ILE A 211 4.34 1.43 -3.46
N GLN A 212 4.63 2.72 -3.61
CA GLN A 212 5.05 3.29 -4.90
C GLN A 212 6.35 2.67 -5.40
N ALA A 213 7.35 2.52 -4.52
CA ALA A 213 8.61 1.87 -4.87
C ALA A 213 8.42 0.40 -5.22
N LEU A 214 7.62 -0.33 -4.43
CA LEU A 214 7.32 -1.74 -4.67
C LEU A 214 6.58 -1.96 -5.99
N HIS A 215 5.68 -1.07 -6.38
CA HIS A 215 5.10 -1.09 -7.72
C HIS A 215 6.19 -1.04 -8.78
N ALA A 216 7.10 -0.07 -8.71
CA ALA A 216 8.17 0.10 -9.69
C ALA A 216 9.11 -1.11 -9.73
N ILE A 217 9.60 -1.57 -8.57
CA ILE A 217 10.54 -2.70 -8.46
C ILE A 217 9.89 -4.01 -8.94
N LEU A 218 8.73 -4.36 -8.39
CA LEU A 218 8.10 -5.64 -8.65
C LEU A 218 7.40 -5.69 -10.01
N GLY A 219 6.90 -4.55 -10.49
CA GLY A 219 6.19 -4.43 -11.75
C GLY A 219 7.10 -4.29 -12.98
N THR A 220 8.38 -3.97 -12.80
CA THR A 220 9.32 -3.82 -13.92
C THR A 220 9.98 -5.16 -14.26
N PRO A 221 9.82 -5.66 -15.48
CA PRO A 221 10.49 -6.88 -15.94
C PRO A 221 12.03 -6.73 -15.89
N GLY A 222 12.71 -7.72 -15.31
CA GLY A 222 14.17 -7.74 -15.24
C GLY A 222 14.79 -6.91 -14.11
N ASP A 223 14.00 -6.24 -13.29
CA ASP A 223 14.49 -5.64 -12.06
C ASP A 223 14.82 -6.76 -11.04
N GLU A 224 16.03 -6.73 -10.50
CA GLU A 224 16.53 -7.72 -9.55
C GLU A 224 16.66 -7.18 -8.12
N THR A 225 16.18 -5.96 -7.87
CA THR A 225 16.23 -5.32 -6.55
C THR A 225 15.52 -6.18 -5.50
N LYS A 226 16.20 -6.45 -4.41
CA LYS A 226 15.66 -7.16 -3.24
C LYS A 226 15.25 -6.17 -2.17
N VAL A 227 14.09 -6.41 -1.60
CA VAL A 227 13.49 -5.53 -0.59
C VAL A 227 13.14 -6.35 0.66
N GLU A 228 13.61 -5.88 1.80
CA GLU A 228 13.17 -6.32 3.13
C GLU A 228 12.34 -5.19 3.74
N LEU A 229 11.06 -5.41 3.90
CA LEU A 229 10.12 -4.42 4.45
C LEU A 229 9.76 -4.77 5.88
N ILE A 230 10.24 -3.98 6.84
CA ILE A 230 9.76 -4.02 8.23
C ILE A 230 8.55 -3.09 8.32
N TYR A 231 7.38 -3.65 8.64
CA TYR A 231 6.13 -2.92 8.66
C TYR A 231 5.50 -2.91 10.04
N GLY A 232 5.60 -1.76 10.72
CA GLY A 232 5.01 -1.52 12.04
C GLY A 232 3.53 -1.14 11.94
N ALA A 233 2.69 -1.86 12.68
CA ALA A 233 1.28 -1.56 12.89
C ALA A 233 0.94 -1.72 14.38
N LYS A 234 -0.27 -1.31 14.79
CA LYS A 234 -0.69 -1.48 16.19
C LYS A 234 -1.09 -2.91 16.45
N THR A 235 -2.06 -3.41 15.69
CA THR A 235 -2.61 -4.75 15.82
C THR A 235 -2.65 -5.45 14.45
N LYS A 236 -2.95 -6.73 14.45
CA LYS A 236 -3.10 -7.53 13.23
C LYS A 236 -4.18 -6.98 12.28
N GLU A 237 -5.24 -6.40 12.83
CA GLU A 237 -6.34 -5.80 12.06
C GLU A 237 -5.93 -4.52 11.34
N ASP A 238 -4.87 -3.85 11.81
CA ASP A 238 -4.33 -2.63 11.21
C ASP A 238 -3.36 -2.90 10.05
N LEU A 239 -2.96 -4.16 9.85
CA LEU A 239 -2.04 -4.53 8.79
C LEU A 239 -2.66 -4.36 7.40
N ILE A 240 -1.95 -3.66 6.55
CA ILE A 240 -2.21 -3.66 5.10
C ILE A 240 -1.61 -4.92 4.49
N ASN A 241 -2.43 -5.71 3.82
CA ASN A 241 -2.01 -7.02 3.31
C ASN A 241 -1.13 -6.92 2.06
N LEU A 242 0.14 -7.32 2.21
CA LEU A 242 1.14 -7.42 1.14
C LEU A 242 1.52 -8.87 0.80
N VAL A 243 0.86 -9.85 1.39
CA VAL A 243 1.20 -11.28 1.24
C VAL A 243 1.19 -11.73 -0.23
N ASP A 244 0.25 -11.23 -1.03
CA ASP A 244 0.19 -11.60 -2.45
C ASP A 244 1.36 -11.00 -3.25
N TRP A 245 1.82 -9.81 -2.90
CA TRP A 245 2.99 -9.19 -3.51
C TRP A 245 4.27 -9.95 -3.14
N GLU A 246 4.41 -10.31 -1.86
CA GLU A 246 5.53 -11.12 -1.39
C GLU A 246 5.60 -12.46 -2.11
N LYS A 247 4.50 -13.23 -2.15
CA LYS A 247 4.43 -14.53 -2.83
C LYS A 247 4.78 -14.45 -4.32
N ARG A 248 4.38 -13.37 -5.00
CA ARG A 248 4.61 -13.19 -6.44
C ARG A 248 5.94 -12.54 -6.78
N SER A 249 6.66 -12.06 -5.79
CA SER A 249 7.94 -11.35 -5.96
C SER A 249 9.10 -12.22 -6.42
N ASN A 250 8.94 -13.55 -6.45
CA ASN A 250 10.03 -14.51 -6.66
C ASN A 250 11.19 -14.33 -5.66
N GLY A 251 10.85 -14.03 -4.40
CA GLY A 251 11.82 -13.82 -3.32
C GLY A 251 12.50 -12.46 -3.35
N ARG A 252 12.04 -11.52 -4.18
CA ARG A 252 12.56 -10.15 -4.20
C ARG A 252 11.97 -9.25 -3.11
N LEU A 253 10.80 -9.59 -2.57
CA LEU A 253 10.17 -8.91 -1.43
C LEU A 253 10.01 -9.89 -0.29
N LYS A 254 10.42 -9.49 0.92
CA LYS A 254 9.99 -10.09 2.18
C LYS A 254 9.38 -9.02 3.07
N VAL A 255 8.31 -9.39 3.76
CA VAL A 255 7.57 -8.49 4.66
C VAL A 255 7.65 -9.02 6.08
N HIS A 256 8.12 -8.18 6.99
CA HIS A 256 8.29 -8.46 8.42
C HIS A 256 7.34 -7.56 9.23
N PRO A 257 6.11 -8.01 9.52
CA PRO A 257 5.17 -7.22 10.30
C PRO A 257 5.58 -7.22 11.78
N VAL A 258 5.51 -6.04 12.41
CA VAL A 258 5.78 -5.82 13.83
C VAL A 258 4.58 -5.14 14.46
N LEU A 259 4.05 -5.69 15.55
CA LEU A 259 2.81 -5.21 16.16
C LEU A 259 3.05 -4.65 17.56
N SER A 260 2.78 -3.34 17.75
CA SER A 260 3.07 -2.66 19.01
C SER A 260 2.06 -2.94 20.13
N ASP A 261 0.80 -3.14 19.76
CA ASP A 261 -0.33 -3.23 20.72
C ASP A 261 -1.10 -4.57 20.58
N GLU A 262 -0.52 -5.55 19.89
CA GLU A 262 -1.13 -6.87 19.72
C GLU A 262 -1.14 -7.62 21.06
N PRO A 263 -2.30 -8.13 21.51
CA PRO A 263 -2.39 -8.87 22.77
C PRO A 263 -1.46 -10.08 22.83
N HIS A 264 -0.83 -10.30 23.97
CA HIS A 264 0.11 -11.43 24.16
C HIS A 264 -0.56 -12.81 24.04
N ASP A 265 -1.84 -12.89 24.33
CA ASP A 265 -2.67 -14.10 24.25
C ASP A 265 -3.31 -14.29 22.85
N SER A 266 -3.04 -13.39 21.90
CA SER A 266 -3.48 -13.56 20.52
C SER A 266 -2.72 -14.68 19.81
N GLU A 267 -3.29 -15.19 18.69
CA GLU A 267 -2.65 -16.19 17.81
C GLU A 267 -1.48 -15.62 16.98
N TRP A 268 -1.08 -14.36 17.21
CA TRP A 268 0.03 -13.74 16.49
C TRP A 268 1.37 -14.35 16.88
N SER A 269 2.09 -14.92 15.93
CA SER A 269 3.40 -15.56 16.13
C SER A 269 4.58 -14.72 15.63
N GLY A 270 4.31 -13.54 15.02
CA GLY A 270 5.33 -12.62 14.52
C GLY A 270 5.89 -11.71 15.61
N ASP A 271 6.69 -10.74 15.18
CA ASP A 271 7.35 -9.78 16.06
C ASP A 271 6.33 -8.85 16.77
N ARG A 272 6.60 -8.51 18.03
CA ARG A 272 5.82 -7.61 18.87
C ARG A 272 6.67 -6.48 19.40
N GLY A 273 6.05 -5.36 19.72
CA GLY A 273 6.71 -4.17 20.24
C GLY A 273 7.08 -3.16 19.19
N PHE A 274 8.13 -2.41 19.45
CA PHE A 274 8.66 -1.39 18.54
C PHE A 274 9.83 -1.94 17.73
N ILE A 275 10.10 -1.28 16.60
CA ILE A 275 11.26 -1.59 15.78
C ILE A 275 12.50 -1.12 16.53
N ASP A 276 13.38 -2.04 16.88
CA ASP A 276 14.57 -1.85 17.67
C ASP A 276 15.83 -2.37 16.96
N GLU A 277 16.98 -2.21 17.61
CA GLU A 277 18.29 -2.62 17.10
C GLU A 277 18.36 -4.13 16.84
N ASP A 278 17.86 -4.96 17.77
CA ASP A 278 17.92 -6.42 17.65
C ASP A 278 17.12 -6.91 16.42
N LEU A 279 15.95 -6.33 16.20
CA LEU A 279 15.11 -6.64 15.04
C LEU A 279 15.81 -6.21 13.74
N LEU A 280 16.35 -5.00 13.70
CA LEU A 280 17.06 -4.48 12.54
C LEU A 280 18.32 -5.27 12.23
N PHE A 281 19.10 -5.62 13.25
CA PHE A 281 20.28 -6.47 13.09
C PHE A 281 19.91 -7.82 12.50
N ARG A 282 18.90 -8.48 13.04
CA ARG A 282 18.43 -9.79 12.57
C ARG A 282 17.99 -9.73 11.11
N ILE A 283 17.12 -8.80 10.75
CA ILE A 283 16.53 -8.74 9.42
C ILE A 283 17.51 -8.14 8.41
N PHE A 284 18.09 -6.99 8.68
CA PHE A 284 18.90 -6.28 7.70
C PHE A 284 20.32 -6.83 7.63
N GLN A 285 21.06 -6.87 8.74
CA GLN A 285 22.46 -7.23 8.68
C GLN A 285 22.67 -8.75 8.59
N SER A 286 21.97 -9.54 9.41
CA SER A 286 22.18 -10.99 9.46
C SER A 286 21.55 -11.71 8.26
N GLU A 287 20.29 -11.46 7.94
CA GLU A 287 19.56 -12.20 6.91
C GLU A 287 19.74 -11.59 5.52
N ALA A 288 19.45 -10.29 5.36
CA ALA A 288 19.38 -9.62 4.08
C ALA A 288 20.73 -9.06 3.59
N LYS A 289 21.73 -8.99 4.46
CA LYS A 289 23.05 -8.39 4.16
C LYS A 289 22.97 -6.94 3.72
N ILE A 290 22.04 -6.18 4.31
CA ILE A 290 21.97 -4.72 4.22
C ILE A 290 22.87 -4.20 5.35
N CYS A 291 24.14 -4.02 5.07
CA CYS A 291 25.15 -3.68 6.08
C CYS A 291 25.67 -2.25 5.90
N PRO A 292 26.23 -1.63 6.95
CA PRO A 292 26.79 -0.29 6.85
C PRO A 292 27.88 -0.13 5.79
N GLU A 293 28.64 -1.19 5.50
CA GLU A 293 29.73 -1.20 4.53
C GLU A 293 29.24 -1.46 3.08
N ASP A 294 27.94 -1.68 2.88
CA ASP A 294 27.40 -2.02 1.56
C ASP A 294 26.90 -0.80 0.83
N ASP A 295 27.72 -0.29 -0.08
CA ASP A 295 27.35 0.85 -0.93
C ASP A 295 26.20 0.56 -1.91
N ASP A 296 25.86 -0.72 -2.10
CA ASP A 296 24.76 -1.17 -2.98
C ASP A 296 23.46 -1.41 -2.21
N ALA A 297 23.43 -1.01 -0.94
CA ALA A 297 22.27 -1.05 -0.06
C ALA A 297 21.80 0.36 0.35
N SER A 298 20.51 0.48 0.64
CA SER A 298 19.92 1.71 1.19
C SER A 298 18.78 1.35 2.16
N ILE A 299 18.58 2.17 3.18
CA ILE A 299 17.47 2.02 4.13
C ILE A 299 16.53 3.23 4.02
N TRP A 300 15.26 2.96 3.83
CA TRP A 300 14.22 3.97 3.68
C TRP A 300 13.28 3.93 4.88
N VAL A 301 13.06 5.09 5.48
CA VAL A 301 12.25 5.19 6.71
C VAL A 301 11.09 6.14 6.49
N CYS A 302 9.87 5.67 6.76
CA CYS A 302 8.67 6.49 6.75
C CYS A 302 7.67 6.06 7.82
N GLY A 303 7.21 6.99 8.65
CA GLY A 303 6.27 6.66 9.71
C GLY A 303 5.99 7.80 10.67
N PRO A 304 5.41 7.52 11.84
CA PRO A 304 5.16 8.49 12.88
C PRO A 304 6.44 9.16 13.37
N LYS A 305 6.29 10.41 13.86
CA LYS A 305 7.43 11.20 14.37
C LYS A 305 8.29 10.42 15.38
N GLY A 306 7.67 9.78 16.38
CA GLY A 306 8.42 9.03 17.40
C GLY A 306 9.25 7.87 16.84
N MET A 307 8.76 7.19 15.78
CA MET A 307 9.53 6.15 15.10
C MET A 307 10.74 6.73 14.36
N LEU A 308 10.56 7.83 13.64
CA LEU A 308 11.66 8.50 12.95
C LEU A 308 12.70 9.01 13.95
N ASP A 309 12.27 9.73 14.99
CA ASP A 309 13.15 10.28 16.02
C ASP A 309 14.01 9.18 16.68
N SER A 310 13.43 8.01 16.94
CA SER A 310 14.17 6.87 17.53
C SER A 310 15.13 6.20 16.55
N LEU A 311 14.71 6.03 15.29
CA LEU A 311 15.48 5.23 14.34
C LEU A 311 16.56 6.01 13.60
N CYS A 312 16.29 7.29 13.24
CA CYS A 312 17.19 8.04 12.36
C CYS A 312 17.16 9.56 12.56
N GLY A 313 16.35 10.08 13.48
CA GLY A 313 16.17 11.50 13.71
C GLY A 313 15.05 12.13 12.90
N PRO A 314 14.80 13.45 13.06
CA PRO A 314 13.65 14.14 12.48
C PRO A 314 13.60 14.05 10.95
N ARG A 315 12.38 14.02 10.40
CA ARG A 315 12.14 14.01 8.95
C ARG A 315 12.68 15.24 8.23
N THR A 316 12.74 16.38 8.94
CA THR A 316 13.18 17.66 8.39
C THR A 316 14.69 17.74 8.19
N GLU A 317 15.44 16.83 8.81
CA GLU A 317 16.90 16.76 8.73
C GLU A 317 17.29 15.63 7.78
N THR A 318 18.20 15.91 6.86
CA THR A 318 18.73 14.91 5.92
C THR A 318 19.76 14.01 6.58
N GLU A 319 20.49 14.56 7.55
CA GLU A 319 21.54 13.85 8.27
C GLU A 319 20.97 12.84 9.27
N LEU A 320 21.67 11.74 9.45
CA LEU A 320 21.39 10.74 10.47
C LEU A 320 21.79 11.29 11.84
N GLN A 321 20.86 11.33 12.77
CA GLN A 321 21.11 11.90 14.08
C GLN A 321 21.90 10.92 14.96
N GLU A 322 22.98 11.38 15.61
CA GLU A 322 23.74 10.61 16.59
C GLU A 322 22.84 10.11 17.74
N GLY A 323 23.12 8.91 18.26
CA GLY A 323 22.34 8.28 19.33
C GLY A 323 20.98 7.75 18.87
N THR A 324 20.75 7.65 17.55
CA THR A 324 19.61 6.93 16.99
C THR A 324 20.02 5.50 16.60
N VAL A 325 19.06 4.60 16.57
CA VAL A 325 19.33 3.17 16.36
C VAL A 325 20.16 2.91 15.09
N LEU A 326 19.83 3.53 13.96
CA LEU A 326 20.57 3.31 12.73
C LEU A 326 21.97 3.93 12.75
N ALA A 327 22.17 5.05 13.47
CA ALA A 327 23.50 5.63 13.67
C ALA A 327 24.38 4.72 14.54
N ASP A 328 23.85 4.21 15.65
CA ASP A 328 24.56 3.33 16.58
C ASP A 328 24.89 1.99 15.91
N MET A 329 24.08 1.52 14.96
CA MET A 329 24.36 0.35 14.12
C MET A 329 25.43 0.60 13.04
N GLY A 330 25.95 1.82 12.89
CA GLY A 330 27.04 2.18 11.98
C GLY A 330 26.63 2.59 10.58
N TYR A 331 25.33 2.79 10.29
CA TYR A 331 24.89 3.33 9.00
C TYR A 331 25.27 4.81 8.86
N ASN A 332 25.34 5.29 7.62
CA ASN A 332 25.71 6.67 7.30
C ASN A 332 24.59 7.37 6.51
N ASP A 333 24.70 8.70 6.40
CA ASP A 333 23.70 9.56 5.73
C ASP A 333 23.41 9.16 4.30
N GLY A 334 24.42 8.67 3.57
CA GLY A 334 24.27 8.24 2.17
C GLY A 334 23.42 6.98 1.99
N GLN A 335 23.25 6.20 3.05
CA GLN A 335 22.46 4.97 3.05
C GLN A 335 21.03 5.18 3.54
N ILE A 336 20.77 6.21 4.35
CA ILE A 336 19.47 6.44 5.01
C ILE A 336 18.65 7.46 4.24
N TYR A 337 17.38 7.11 4.05
CA TYR A 337 16.42 7.96 3.36
C TYR A 337 15.13 8.17 4.19
N LYS A 338 14.81 9.43 4.52
CA LYS A 338 13.64 9.80 5.33
C LYS A 338 12.54 10.38 4.44
N PHE A 339 11.39 9.73 4.37
CA PHE A 339 10.23 10.20 3.62
C PHE A 339 9.34 11.13 4.43
#